data_4d73011bc3f237c6d07ae6dafce4d3a2
#
_entry.id   4d73011bc3f237c6d07ae6dafce4d3a2
#
_cell.length_a   1.000
_cell.length_b   1.000
_cell.length_c   1.000
_cell.angle_alpha   90.00
_cell.angle_beta   90.00
_cell.angle_gamma   90.00
#
_symmetry.space_group_name_H-M   'P 1'
#
loop_
_entity.id
_entity.type
_entity.pdbx_description
1 polymer ?
#
loop_
_entity_poly.entity_id
_entity_poly.type
_entity_poly.pdbx_seq_one_letter_code
_entity_poly.pdbx_strand_id
1 'polypeptide(L)'
;MARSTRSATLETRSARLRLPVSGKPIFVRMAKQLGLGYRRNKSGGVWVMRVADGKRGNWVRTIGAADDFDEADGADVLTFWQAQDKVRSLAREDRAAAAEPITVKQALDAYEADLKTRGGDLANVGRVRAHMTSAIAGKLVTLLIPRDLRGWRDGLSKTMAPASVNRTCTALKAALNLAANQDERIISRRAWENGLALIPNADEPRNVILADDVVRSLVAEAHNQSPQFGLLVELAAITGARPSQMARLQVQDLQDGPAPRLMMPVSRKGRGKKTMSHYPVPIPPGLATRLAALDRSTSALLATKPNGTPWKNSDHAQPFVRVAKGCGLDPAEVTIYALRHSSIVRQLLAGVPVRIVAAGHDTSVVMIERTYSRYIGDHSDALARGAMLDMAPADKPKLTVVG
;
A
#
# COMPACT_ATOMS: atom_id res chain seq x y z
N MET A 1 -20.95 -0.45 -14.60
CA MET A 1 -21.80 -0.63 -15.79
C MET A 1 -22.10 0.73 -16.41
N ALA A 2 -21.84 0.93 -17.71
CA ALA A 2 -22.17 2.19 -18.40
C ALA A 2 -23.69 2.32 -18.54
N ARG A 3 -24.22 3.47 -18.16
CA ARG A 3 -25.66 3.77 -18.19
C ARG A 3 -26.18 3.69 -19.63
N SER A 4 -27.18 2.81 -19.92
CA SER A 4 -27.81 2.72 -21.23
C SER A 4 -28.60 3.99 -21.53
N THR A 5 -28.50 4.49 -22.76
CA THR A 5 -29.22 5.69 -23.18
C THR A 5 -30.60 5.27 -23.70
N ARG A 6 -31.66 5.89 -23.19
CA ARG A 6 -33.04 5.66 -23.62
C ARG A 6 -33.43 6.58 -24.79
N SER A 7 -34.36 6.12 -25.66
CA SER A 7 -34.92 6.92 -26.73
C SER A 7 -36.32 6.44 -27.09
N ALA A 8 -37.32 7.23 -26.76
CA ALA A 8 -38.73 6.92 -27.10
C ALA A 8 -38.96 6.72 -28.58
N THR A 9 -38.16 7.33 -29.45
CA THR A 9 -38.30 7.29 -30.92
C THR A 9 -37.54 6.15 -31.60
N LEU A 10 -36.47 5.61 -30.95
CA LEU A 10 -35.59 4.63 -31.59
C LEU A 10 -35.60 3.26 -30.93
N GLU A 11 -36.11 3.15 -29.70
CA GLU A 11 -35.99 1.96 -28.85
C GLU A 11 -36.83 0.78 -29.38
N THR A 12 -37.99 1.04 -29.95
CA THR A 12 -38.89 0.00 -30.42
C THR A 12 -39.07 0.00 -31.95
N ARG A 13 -39.30 -1.18 -32.54
CA ARG A 13 -39.62 -1.33 -33.98
C ARG A 13 -40.79 -0.41 -34.40
N SER A 14 -41.88 -0.43 -33.61
CA SER A 14 -43.08 0.37 -33.89
C SER A 14 -42.82 1.88 -33.89
N ALA A 15 -41.95 2.37 -32.99
CA ALA A 15 -41.59 3.78 -32.97
C ALA A 15 -40.75 4.16 -34.20
N ARG A 16 -39.79 3.32 -34.58
CA ARG A 16 -38.95 3.55 -35.77
C ARG A 16 -39.73 3.50 -37.07
N LEU A 17 -40.69 2.59 -37.19
CA LEU A 17 -41.54 2.48 -38.38
C LEU A 17 -42.50 3.65 -38.58
N ARG A 18 -42.75 4.49 -37.59
CA ARG A 18 -43.50 5.74 -37.68
C ARG A 18 -42.67 6.91 -38.20
N LEU A 19 -41.37 6.78 -38.26
CA LEU A 19 -40.47 7.84 -38.73
C LEU A 19 -40.57 7.97 -40.26
N PRO A 20 -40.42 9.17 -40.84
CA PRO A 20 -40.41 9.34 -42.26
C PRO A 20 -39.18 8.69 -42.91
N VAL A 21 -39.31 8.16 -44.10
CA VAL A 21 -38.16 7.73 -44.91
C VAL A 21 -37.31 8.96 -45.22
N SER A 22 -36.05 8.94 -44.77
CA SER A 22 -35.15 10.09 -44.87
C SER A 22 -33.70 9.65 -45.02
N GLY A 23 -32.96 10.33 -45.90
CA GLY A 23 -31.51 10.13 -46.02
C GLY A 23 -30.72 10.67 -44.80
N LYS A 24 -31.35 11.46 -43.90
CA LYS A 24 -30.70 12.02 -42.71
C LYS A 24 -31.01 11.15 -41.49
N PRO A 25 -29.98 10.66 -40.79
CA PRO A 25 -30.16 9.87 -39.56
C PRO A 25 -30.65 10.73 -38.37
N ILE A 26 -31.49 10.13 -37.52
CA ILE A 26 -31.88 10.69 -36.22
C ILE A 26 -30.91 10.16 -35.18
N PHE A 27 -30.24 11.05 -34.42
CA PHE A 27 -29.19 10.67 -33.49
C PHE A 27 -29.59 10.77 -32.01
N VAL A 28 -29.17 9.79 -31.24
CA VAL A 28 -29.18 9.79 -29.78
C VAL A 28 -27.75 9.91 -29.29
N ARG A 29 -27.49 10.82 -28.36
CA ARG A 29 -26.16 11.02 -27.78
C ARG A 29 -25.82 9.90 -26.79
N MET A 30 -24.75 9.17 -27.05
CA MET A 30 -24.26 8.08 -26.22
C MET A 30 -23.22 8.55 -25.19
N ALA A 31 -22.33 9.46 -25.63
CA ALA A 31 -21.28 10.06 -24.82
C ALA A 31 -20.86 11.41 -25.44
N LYS A 32 -19.87 12.08 -24.80
CA LYS A 32 -19.23 13.25 -25.42
C LYS A 32 -18.60 12.79 -26.74
N GLN A 33 -18.96 13.43 -27.86
CA GLN A 33 -18.47 13.14 -29.22
C GLN A 33 -18.93 11.80 -29.83
N LEU A 34 -19.82 11.03 -29.21
CA LEU A 34 -20.30 9.75 -29.68
C LEU A 34 -21.83 9.72 -29.75
N GLY A 35 -22.37 9.32 -30.89
CA GLY A 35 -23.82 9.19 -31.10
C GLY A 35 -24.19 7.91 -31.84
N LEU A 36 -25.32 7.29 -31.46
CA LEU A 36 -26.00 6.27 -32.22
C LEU A 36 -27.08 6.94 -33.03
N GLY A 37 -27.12 6.68 -34.32
CA GLY A 37 -28.14 7.18 -35.23
C GLY A 37 -28.94 6.06 -35.88
N TYR A 38 -30.17 6.36 -36.25
CA TYR A 38 -31.03 5.51 -37.05
C TYR A 38 -31.45 6.27 -38.32
N ARG A 39 -31.29 5.63 -39.47
CA ARG A 39 -31.73 6.14 -40.77
C ARG A 39 -32.73 5.19 -41.36
N ARG A 40 -33.95 5.67 -41.58
CA ARG A 40 -35.01 4.88 -42.23
C ARG A 40 -34.91 4.97 -43.76
N ASN A 41 -34.65 3.84 -44.41
CA ASN A 41 -34.67 3.67 -45.85
C ASN A 41 -36.04 3.08 -46.31
N LYS A 42 -36.24 3.01 -47.63
CA LYS A 42 -37.47 2.39 -48.21
C LYS A 42 -37.56 0.89 -47.89
N SER A 43 -36.43 0.19 -47.83
CA SER A 43 -36.33 -1.27 -47.62
C SER A 43 -36.05 -1.68 -46.18
N GLY A 44 -35.98 -0.74 -45.23
CA GLY A 44 -35.65 -1.00 -43.83
C GLY A 44 -34.74 0.07 -43.25
N GLY A 45 -34.57 0.06 -41.95
CA GLY A 45 -33.71 0.99 -41.25
C GLY A 45 -32.27 0.49 -41.12
N VAL A 46 -31.34 1.42 -40.96
CA VAL A 46 -29.94 1.11 -40.67
C VAL A 46 -29.45 1.91 -39.46
N TRP A 47 -28.64 1.24 -38.63
CA TRP A 47 -27.94 1.87 -37.52
C TRP A 47 -26.66 2.51 -38.03
N VAL A 48 -26.39 3.71 -37.54
CA VAL A 48 -25.16 4.45 -37.85
C VAL A 48 -24.51 4.96 -36.58
N MET A 49 -23.20 4.92 -36.57
CA MET A 49 -22.38 5.52 -35.51
C MET A 49 -21.90 6.88 -36.01
N ARG A 50 -21.94 7.90 -35.15
CA ARG A 50 -21.35 9.21 -35.39
C ARG A 50 -20.27 9.48 -34.35
N VAL A 51 -19.07 9.85 -34.79
CA VAL A 51 -18.00 10.34 -33.97
C VAL A 51 -17.65 11.77 -34.36
N ALA A 52 -17.54 12.67 -33.36
CA ALA A 52 -17.15 14.07 -33.56
C ALA A 52 -15.71 14.25 -33.05
N ASP A 53 -14.92 15.05 -33.79
CA ASP A 53 -13.53 15.37 -33.44
C ASP A 53 -13.38 16.47 -32.35
N GLY A 54 -14.51 17.09 -31.97
CA GLY A 54 -14.52 18.22 -31.03
C GLY A 54 -14.16 19.57 -31.66
N LYS A 55 -13.74 19.61 -32.94
CA LYS A 55 -13.30 20.81 -33.69
C LYS A 55 -14.19 21.12 -34.90
N ARG A 56 -15.48 20.71 -34.88
CA ARG A 56 -16.51 20.81 -35.92
C ARG A 56 -16.51 19.71 -36.98
N GLY A 57 -15.55 18.80 -37.04
CA GLY A 57 -15.57 17.60 -37.86
C GLY A 57 -16.40 16.49 -37.23
N ASN A 58 -17.12 15.75 -38.05
CA ASN A 58 -17.73 14.49 -37.64
C ASN A 58 -17.71 13.50 -38.80
N TRP A 59 -17.62 12.22 -38.48
CA TRP A 59 -17.78 11.16 -39.46
C TRP A 59 -18.92 10.20 -39.03
N VAL A 60 -19.55 9.59 -40.01
CA VAL A 60 -20.69 8.67 -39.81
C VAL A 60 -20.38 7.36 -40.50
N ARG A 61 -20.52 6.24 -39.78
CA ARG A 61 -20.33 4.87 -40.29
C ARG A 61 -21.58 4.04 -40.05
N THR A 62 -22.04 3.29 -41.05
CA THR A 62 -23.08 2.29 -40.86
C THR A 62 -22.53 1.10 -40.08
N ILE A 63 -23.27 0.59 -39.08
CA ILE A 63 -22.84 -0.47 -38.18
C ILE A 63 -23.70 -1.74 -38.29
N GLY A 64 -24.85 -1.68 -38.94
CA GLY A 64 -25.74 -2.82 -39.17
C GLY A 64 -27.12 -2.39 -39.61
N ALA A 65 -27.95 -3.34 -40.06
CA ALA A 65 -29.38 -3.15 -40.29
C ALA A 65 -30.12 -3.04 -38.95
N ALA A 66 -31.26 -2.34 -38.96
CA ALA A 66 -32.15 -2.34 -37.82
C ALA A 66 -33.14 -3.52 -37.90
N ASP A 67 -33.50 -4.07 -36.77
CA ASP A 67 -34.47 -5.16 -36.63
C ASP A 67 -35.92 -4.72 -36.93
N ASP A 68 -36.11 -3.89 -37.99
CA ASP A 68 -37.42 -3.34 -38.34
C ASP A 68 -38.34 -4.38 -38.94
N PHE A 69 -37.81 -5.25 -39.79
CA PHE A 69 -38.54 -6.29 -40.51
C PHE A 69 -37.98 -7.69 -40.23
N ASP A 70 -36.66 -7.78 -40.04
CA ASP A 70 -35.96 -9.02 -39.75
C ASP A 70 -35.70 -9.17 -38.25
N GLU A 71 -35.52 -10.38 -37.77
CA GLU A 71 -35.11 -10.62 -36.39
C GLU A 71 -33.64 -10.32 -36.17
N ALA A 72 -33.33 -9.75 -35.02
CA ALA A 72 -31.96 -9.39 -34.69
C ALA A 72 -31.10 -10.64 -34.44
N ASP A 73 -30.00 -10.77 -35.18
CA ASP A 73 -28.99 -11.83 -35.05
C ASP A 73 -27.79 -11.41 -34.16
N GLY A 74 -27.73 -10.14 -33.78
CA GLY A 74 -26.63 -9.58 -32.98
C GLY A 74 -25.36 -9.25 -33.75
N ALA A 75 -25.30 -9.56 -35.07
CA ALA A 75 -24.15 -9.33 -35.95
C ALA A 75 -24.46 -8.29 -37.03
N ASP A 76 -25.34 -8.61 -37.93
CA ASP A 76 -25.70 -7.77 -39.08
C ASP A 76 -27.04 -7.05 -38.86
N VAL A 77 -28.01 -7.70 -38.23
CA VAL A 77 -29.30 -7.12 -37.81
C VAL A 77 -29.30 -6.90 -36.30
N LEU A 78 -29.51 -5.65 -35.91
CA LEU A 78 -29.32 -5.24 -34.52
C LEU A 78 -30.58 -4.59 -33.95
N THR A 79 -30.92 -4.95 -32.70
CA THR A 79 -31.83 -4.17 -31.87
C THR A 79 -31.18 -2.83 -31.49
N PHE A 80 -31.99 -1.90 -30.98
CA PHE A 80 -31.48 -0.63 -30.43
C PHE A 80 -30.37 -0.83 -29.35
N TRP A 81 -30.53 -1.83 -28.51
CA TRP A 81 -29.56 -2.11 -27.43
C TRP A 81 -28.29 -2.72 -27.97
N GLN A 82 -28.38 -3.69 -28.87
CA GLN A 82 -27.21 -4.28 -29.53
C GLN A 82 -26.43 -3.25 -30.34
N ALA A 83 -27.13 -2.32 -31.02
CA ALA A 83 -26.52 -1.22 -31.73
C ALA A 83 -25.76 -0.27 -30.78
N GLN A 84 -26.31 0.01 -29.58
CA GLN A 84 -25.56 0.78 -28.56
C GLN A 84 -24.27 0.08 -28.13
N ASP A 85 -24.33 -1.23 -27.89
CA ASP A 85 -23.15 -1.99 -27.45
C ASP A 85 -22.10 -2.08 -28.55
N LYS A 86 -22.54 -2.27 -29.82
CA LYS A 86 -21.66 -2.25 -31.00
C LYS A 86 -20.99 -0.87 -31.19
N VAL A 87 -21.72 0.23 -31.01
CA VAL A 87 -21.13 1.59 -31.01
C VAL A 87 -20.08 1.77 -29.94
N ARG A 88 -20.36 1.27 -28.74
CA ARG A 88 -19.38 1.34 -27.64
C ARG A 88 -18.13 0.53 -27.92
N SER A 89 -18.29 -0.69 -28.48
CA SER A 89 -17.15 -1.54 -28.86
C SER A 89 -16.30 -0.88 -29.92
N LEU A 90 -16.90 -0.46 -31.05
CA LEU A 90 -16.19 0.21 -32.13
C LEU A 90 -15.49 1.50 -31.69
N ALA A 91 -16.13 2.31 -30.84
CA ALA A 91 -15.52 3.53 -30.32
C ALA A 91 -14.33 3.26 -29.38
N ARG A 92 -14.29 2.11 -28.72
CA ARG A 92 -13.14 1.65 -27.91
C ARG A 92 -12.01 1.16 -28.82
N GLU A 93 -12.32 0.37 -29.83
CA GLU A 93 -11.35 -0.12 -30.81
C GLU A 93 -10.69 1.04 -31.57
N ASP A 94 -11.44 2.04 -32.02
CA ASP A 94 -10.92 3.22 -32.70
C ASP A 94 -9.99 4.05 -31.78
N ARG A 95 -10.35 4.22 -30.49
CA ARG A 95 -9.49 4.90 -29.51
C ARG A 95 -8.22 4.10 -29.20
N ALA A 96 -8.33 2.78 -29.08
CA ALA A 96 -7.19 1.92 -28.86
C ALA A 96 -6.25 1.91 -30.08
N ALA A 97 -6.79 1.92 -31.30
CA ALA A 97 -5.99 1.98 -32.52
C ALA A 97 -5.26 3.32 -32.73
N ALA A 98 -5.83 4.43 -32.23
CA ALA A 98 -5.24 5.76 -32.32
C ALA A 98 -4.15 6.05 -31.28
N ALA A 99 -4.06 5.27 -30.21
CA ALA A 99 -3.05 5.41 -29.17
C ALA A 99 -1.85 4.50 -29.46
N GLU A 100 -0.63 5.02 -29.32
CA GLU A 100 0.57 4.17 -29.43
C GLU A 100 0.61 3.14 -28.29
N PRO A 101 0.97 1.87 -28.58
CA PRO A 101 1.17 0.88 -27.53
C PRO A 101 2.25 1.31 -26.55
N ILE A 102 1.96 1.21 -25.27
CA ILE A 102 2.87 1.69 -24.21
C ILE A 102 3.99 0.67 -23.93
N THR A 103 5.18 1.20 -23.67
CA THR A 103 6.34 0.43 -23.21
C THR A 103 6.31 0.22 -21.69
N VAL A 104 7.10 -0.71 -21.16
CA VAL A 104 7.29 -0.90 -19.72
C VAL A 104 7.80 0.36 -19.04
N LYS A 105 8.70 1.12 -19.71
CA LYS A 105 9.18 2.40 -19.21
C LYS A 105 8.02 3.40 -19.03
N GLN A 106 7.19 3.56 -20.05
CA GLN A 106 6.02 4.45 -19.99
C GLN A 106 5.00 4.01 -18.94
N ALA A 107 4.80 2.69 -18.74
CA ALA A 107 3.98 2.16 -17.67
C ALA A 107 4.53 2.52 -16.27
N LEU A 108 5.86 2.51 -16.09
CA LEU A 108 6.51 2.97 -14.85
C LEU A 108 6.38 4.48 -14.64
N ASP A 109 6.49 5.27 -15.71
CA ASP A 109 6.36 6.73 -15.65
C ASP A 109 4.92 7.13 -15.27
N ALA A 110 3.92 6.44 -15.84
CA ALA A 110 2.51 6.61 -15.47
C ALA A 110 2.24 6.20 -14.01
N TYR A 111 2.84 5.11 -13.55
CA TYR A 111 2.73 4.66 -12.17
C TYR A 111 3.39 5.64 -11.19
N GLU A 112 4.51 6.26 -11.55
CA GLU A 112 5.13 7.31 -10.74
C GLU A 112 4.22 8.53 -10.60
N ALA A 113 3.58 8.97 -11.69
CA ALA A 113 2.62 10.07 -11.68
C ALA A 113 1.41 9.76 -10.78
N ASP A 114 0.87 8.55 -10.87
CA ASP A 114 -0.22 8.07 -9.99
C ASP A 114 0.21 8.06 -8.52
N LEU A 115 1.42 7.57 -8.21
CA LEU A 115 1.96 7.59 -6.84
C LEU A 115 2.12 9.02 -6.31
N LYS A 116 2.59 9.97 -7.12
CA LYS A 116 2.69 11.39 -6.75
C LYS A 116 1.33 11.97 -6.39
N THR A 117 0.33 11.72 -7.22
CA THR A 117 -1.04 12.23 -7.02
C THR A 117 -1.69 11.70 -5.74
N ARG A 118 -1.50 10.43 -5.42
CA ARG A 118 -2.08 9.81 -4.21
C ARG A 118 -1.18 9.79 -2.99
N GLY A 119 -0.02 10.49 -3.03
CA GLY A 119 0.93 10.54 -1.90
C GLY A 119 1.60 9.21 -1.58
N GLY A 120 1.81 8.36 -2.59
CA GLY A 120 2.47 7.06 -2.43
C GLY A 120 4.00 7.15 -2.34
N ASP A 121 4.65 6.02 -1.99
CA ASP A 121 6.09 5.94 -1.85
C ASP A 121 6.79 5.80 -3.22
N LEU A 122 7.45 6.88 -3.67
CA LEU A 122 8.19 6.93 -4.93
C LEU A 122 9.42 6.02 -4.95
N ALA A 123 9.95 5.61 -3.79
CA ALA A 123 11.05 4.66 -3.73
C ALA A 123 10.70 3.30 -4.38
N ASN A 124 9.41 2.98 -4.50
CA ASN A 124 8.96 1.80 -5.23
C ASN A 124 9.36 1.85 -6.71
N VAL A 125 9.17 3.00 -7.37
CA VAL A 125 9.56 3.19 -8.78
C VAL A 125 11.07 3.27 -8.91
N GLY A 126 11.74 4.02 -8.01
CA GLY A 126 13.20 4.15 -8.00
C GLY A 126 13.91 2.80 -7.93
N ARG A 127 13.42 1.86 -7.10
CA ARG A 127 13.97 0.50 -7.02
C ARG A 127 13.84 -0.25 -8.34
N VAL A 128 12.69 -0.18 -9.00
CA VAL A 128 12.51 -0.84 -10.29
C VAL A 128 13.45 -0.24 -11.34
N ARG A 129 13.53 1.10 -11.44
CA ARG A 129 14.40 1.78 -12.40
C ARG A 129 15.88 1.46 -12.20
N ALA A 130 16.35 1.36 -10.96
CA ALA A 130 17.74 1.05 -10.65
C ALA A 130 18.21 -0.31 -11.19
N HIS A 131 17.27 -1.23 -11.43
CA HIS A 131 17.55 -2.59 -11.92
C HIS A 131 16.91 -2.92 -13.27
N MET A 132 16.23 -1.95 -13.89
CA MET A 132 15.56 -2.15 -15.18
C MET A 132 16.59 -2.17 -16.31
N THR A 133 16.57 -3.25 -17.09
CA THR A 133 17.39 -3.32 -18.32
C THR A 133 16.71 -2.57 -19.46
N SER A 134 17.49 -2.04 -20.40
CA SER A 134 16.98 -1.36 -21.61
C SER A 134 16.06 -2.27 -22.43
N ALA A 135 16.39 -3.55 -22.51
CA ALA A 135 15.59 -4.55 -23.23
C ALA A 135 14.18 -4.72 -22.65
N ILE A 136 14.03 -4.71 -21.31
CA ILE A 136 12.71 -4.76 -20.66
C ILE A 136 12.00 -3.41 -20.72
N ALA A 137 12.73 -2.32 -20.46
CA ALA A 137 12.19 -0.97 -20.45
C ALA A 137 11.54 -0.57 -21.79
N GLY A 138 12.19 -0.89 -22.90
CA GLY A 138 11.70 -0.58 -24.25
C GLY A 138 10.65 -1.55 -24.79
N LYS A 139 10.40 -2.67 -24.10
CA LYS A 139 9.44 -3.66 -24.59
C LYS A 139 7.99 -3.17 -24.39
N LEU A 140 7.14 -3.39 -25.40
CA LEU A 140 5.71 -3.09 -25.29
C LEU A 140 5.06 -4.00 -24.24
N VAL A 141 4.19 -3.44 -23.42
CA VAL A 141 3.51 -4.20 -22.35
C VAL A 141 2.66 -5.34 -22.93
N THR A 142 2.04 -5.11 -24.10
CA THR A 142 1.26 -6.12 -24.82
C THR A 142 2.09 -7.32 -25.33
N LEU A 143 3.41 -7.14 -25.50
CA LEU A 143 4.33 -8.17 -26.00
C LEU A 143 5.16 -8.82 -24.89
N LEU A 144 4.87 -8.53 -23.63
CA LEU A 144 5.54 -9.20 -22.52
C LEU A 144 5.12 -10.65 -22.42
N ILE A 145 6.11 -11.53 -22.22
CA ILE A 145 5.89 -12.94 -21.93
C ILE A 145 6.49 -13.32 -20.56
N PRO A 146 6.00 -14.37 -19.91
CA PRO A 146 6.47 -14.75 -18.57
C PRO A 146 7.99 -15.01 -18.52
N ARG A 147 8.57 -15.54 -19.60
CA ARG A 147 10.00 -15.84 -19.70
C ARG A 147 10.88 -14.61 -19.56
N ASP A 148 10.50 -13.48 -20.16
CA ASP A 148 11.29 -12.24 -20.12
C ASP A 148 11.37 -11.70 -18.68
N LEU A 149 10.22 -11.65 -18.02
CA LEU A 149 10.11 -11.11 -16.67
C LEU A 149 10.71 -12.05 -15.62
N ARG A 150 10.61 -13.38 -15.85
CA ARG A 150 11.27 -14.37 -14.99
C ARG A 150 12.78 -14.26 -15.11
N GLY A 151 13.32 -14.16 -16.33
CA GLY A 151 14.76 -13.98 -16.55
C GLY A 151 15.30 -12.71 -15.88
N TRP A 152 14.53 -11.60 -15.93
CA TRP A 152 14.89 -10.37 -15.23
C TRP A 152 14.85 -10.55 -13.69
N ARG A 153 13.80 -11.14 -13.13
CA ARG A 153 13.68 -11.43 -11.69
C ARG A 153 14.83 -12.33 -11.21
N ASP A 154 15.12 -13.39 -11.95
CA ASP A 154 16.18 -14.35 -11.58
C ASP A 154 17.57 -13.70 -11.69
N GLY A 155 17.73 -12.74 -12.60
CA GLY A 155 18.92 -11.88 -12.66
C GLY A 155 19.09 -11.03 -11.39
N LEU A 156 18.03 -10.47 -10.85
CA LEU A 156 18.06 -9.72 -9.58
C LEU A 156 18.49 -10.60 -8.40
N SER A 157 18.04 -11.85 -8.38
CA SER A 157 18.32 -12.81 -7.30
C SER A 157 19.81 -13.14 -7.15
N LYS A 158 20.64 -12.82 -8.16
CA LYS A 158 22.10 -13.00 -8.09
C LYS A 158 22.81 -11.97 -7.21
N THR A 159 22.19 -10.80 -7.01
CA THR A 159 22.81 -9.65 -6.33
C THR A 159 21.96 -9.09 -5.20
N MET A 160 20.72 -9.51 -5.07
CA MET A 160 19.77 -8.98 -4.08
C MET A 160 19.20 -10.09 -3.21
N ALA A 161 18.94 -9.75 -1.93
CA ALA A 161 18.20 -10.64 -1.03
C ALA A 161 16.78 -10.91 -1.56
N PRO A 162 16.23 -12.14 -1.37
CA PRO A 162 14.91 -12.53 -1.88
C PRO A 162 13.78 -11.55 -1.55
N ALA A 163 13.73 -11.03 -0.32
CA ALA A 163 12.75 -10.02 0.09
C ALA A 163 12.85 -8.73 -0.73
N SER A 164 14.04 -8.29 -1.11
CA SER A 164 14.26 -7.10 -1.94
C SER A 164 13.85 -7.35 -3.38
N VAL A 165 14.11 -8.55 -3.92
CA VAL A 165 13.62 -8.99 -5.24
C VAL A 165 12.10 -8.95 -5.26
N ASN A 166 11.44 -9.54 -4.26
CA ASN A 166 9.98 -9.56 -4.13
C ASN A 166 9.38 -8.16 -4.09
N ARG A 167 9.98 -7.22 -3.34
CA ARG A 167 9.53 -5.82 -3.29
C ARG A 167 9.66 -5.14 -4.65
N THR A 168 10.75 -5.38 -5.37
CA THR A 168 11.00 -4.81 -6.70
C THR A 168 10.01 -5.38 -7.71
N CYS A 169 9.78 -6.69 -7.72
CA CYS A 169 8.78 -7.36 -8.55
C CYS A 169 7.36 -6.87 -8.26
N THR A 170 7.00 -6.69 -6.98
CA THR A 170 5.68 -6.17 -6.59
C THR A 170 5.46 -4.76 -7.13
N ALA A 171 6.47 -3.90 -7.10
CA ALA A 171 6.38 -2.54 -7.63
C ALA A 171 6.21 -2.52 -9.16
N LEU A 172 6.97 -3.34 -9.89
CA LEU A 172 6.80 -3.49 -11.35
C LEU A 172 5.42 -4.07 -11.69
N LYS A 173 4.97 -5.09 -10.96
CA LYS A 173 3.64 -5.67 -11.11
C LYS A 173 2.52 -4.63 -10.93
N ALA A 174 2.67 -3.72 -9.95
CA ALA A 174 1.71 -2.64 -9.73
C ALA A 174 1.66 -1.66 -10.91
N ALA A 175 2.81 -1.31 -11.50
CA ALA A 175 2.88 -0.45 -12.68
C ALA A 175 2.22 -1.12 -13.91
N LEU A 176 2.49 -2.39 -14.15
CA LEU A 176 1.89 -3.15 -15.26
C LEU A 176 0.38 -3.36 -15.08
N ASN A 177 -0.08 -3.54 -13.83
CA ASN A 177 -1.52 -3.61 -13.53
C ASN A 177 -2.22 -2.27 -13.78
N LEU A 178 -1.58 -1.14 -13.44
CA LEU A 178 -2.12 0.18 -13.75
C LEU A 178 -2.23 0.37 -15.27
N ALA A 179 -1.20 0.01 -16.01
CA ALA A 179 -1.18 0.03 -17.47
C ALA A 179 -2.34 -0.81 -18.07
N ALA A 180 -2.53 -2.04 -17.57
CA ALA A 180 -3.62 -2.91 -18.03
C ALA A 180 -5.02 -2.42 -17.65
N ASN A 181 -5.15 -1.56 -16.63
CA ASN A 181 -6.41 -0.90 -16.30
C ASN A 181 -6.72 0.30 -17.22
N GLN A 182 -5.70 0.87 -17.85
CA GLN A 182 -5.80 2.08 -18.67
C GLN A 182 -5.82 1.78 -20.18
N ASP A 183 -5.26 0.64 -20.59
CA ASP A 183 -5.14 0.23 -21.99
C ASP A 183 -5.84 -1.12 -22.21
N GLU A 184 -7.01 -1.09 -22.85
CA GLU A 184 -7.84 -2.28 -23.12
C GLU A 184 -7.18 -3.30 -24.09
N ARG A 185 -6.12 -2.91 -24.81
CA ARG A 185 -5.31 -3.83 -25.62
C ARG A 185 -4.51 -4.82 -24.77
N ILE A 186 -4.29 -4.51 -23.50
CA ILE A 186 -3.61 -5.39 -22.56
C ILE A 186 -4.64 -6.34 -21.95
N ILE A 187 -5.03 -7.36 -22.72
CA ILE A 187 -6.09 -8.30 -22.36
C ILE A 187 -5.70 -9.34 -21.31
N SER A 188 -4.41 -9.57 -21.09
CA SER A 188 -3.93 -10.60 -20.19
C SER A 188 -2.80 -10.11 -19.28
N ARG A 189 -2.90 -10.44 -18.00
CA ARG A 189 -1.89 -10.16 -16.97
C ARG A 189 -0.96 -11.34 -16.70
N ARG A 190 -1.18 -12.49 -17.37
CA ARG A 190 -0.42 -13.73 -17.13
C ARG A 190 1.09 -13.56 -17.27
N ALA A 191 1.54 -12.64 -18.14
CA ALA A 191 2.96 -12.38 -18.34
C ALA A 191 3.66 -12.02 -17.02
N TRP A 192 3.12 -11.08 -16.25
CA TRP A 192 3.73 -10.63 -15.00
C TRP A 192 3.21 -11.35 -13.77
N GLU A 193 2.00 -11.90 -13.78
CA GLU A 193 1.52 -12.77 -12.71
C GLU A 193 2.46 -13.98 -12.53
N ASN A 194 2.82 -14.63 -13.63
CA ASN A 194 3.70 -15.81 -13.64
C ASN A 194 5.19 -15.45 -13.69
N GLY A 195 5.57 -14.42 -14.47
CA GLY A 195 6.98 -14.03 -14.64
C GLY A 195 7.55 -13.35 -13.39
N LEU A 196 6.73 -12.57 -12.68
CA LEU A 196 7.10 -11.90 -11.43
C LEU A 196 6.49 -12.59 -10.19
N ALA A 197 6.32 -13.93 -10.26
CA ALA A 197 5.91 -14.69 -9.08
C ALA A 197 6.92 -14.49 -7.94
N LEU A 198 6.39 -14.32 -6.72
CA LEU A 198 7.22 -14.08 -5.54
C LEU A 198 8.07 -15.30 -5.21
N ILE A 199 9.29 -15.06 -4.74
CA ILE A 199 10.17 -16.08 -4.18
C ILE A 199 9.55 -16.49 -2.84
N PRO A 200 9.26 -17.78 -2.63
CA PRO A 200 8.70 -18.26 -1.37
C PRO A 200 9.71 -18.09 -0.22
N ASN A 201 9.21 -18.00 0.99
CA ASN A 201 10.01 -17.89 2.23
C ASN A 201 11.06 -16.76 2.23
N ALA A 202 10.84 -15.74 1.40
CA ALA A 202 11.76 -14.60 1.26
C ALA A 202 11.75 -13.65 2.48
N ASP A 203 10.67 -13.63 3.24
CA ASP A 203 10.48 -12.81 4.43
C ASP A 203 10.65 -13.68 5.68
N GLU A 204 11.85 -14.14 5.96
CA GLU A 204 12.19 -14.61 7.31
C GLU A 204 12.41 -13.38 8.20
N PRO A 205 11.48 -13.09 9.12
CA PRO A 205 11.62 -11.94 9.99
C PRO A 205 12.80 -12.19 10.96
N ARG A 206 13.79 -11.30 10.98
CA ARG A 206 14.85 -11.29 11.98
C ARG A 206 14.27 -10.76 13.30
N ASN A 207 13.54 -11.62 13.99
CA ASN A 207 12.97 -11.29 15.30
C ASN A 207 14.00 -11.60 16.39
N VAL A 208 15.09 -10.84 16.41
CA VAL A 208 16.09 -10.96 17.48
C VAL A 208 15.51 -10.35 18.75
N ILE A 209 15.43 -11.15 19.81
CA ILE A 209 15.02 -10.76 21.14
C ILE A 209 16.26 -10.70 22.00
N LEU A 210 16.48 -9.56 22.62
CA LEU A 210 17.63 -9.29 23.49
C LEU A 210 17.22 -9.38 24.95
N ALA A 211 18.06 -9.96 25.76
CA ALA A 211 17.95 -9.92 27.23
C ALA A 211 18.08 -8.47 27.73
N ASP A 212 17.52 -8.17 28.89
CA ASP A 212 17.45 -6.82 29.42
C ASP A 212 18.81 -6.20 29.75
N ASP A 213 19.78 -7.00 30.16
CA ASP A 213 21.17 -6.60 30.38
C ASP A 213 21.87 -6.19 29.08
N VAL A 214 21.65 -6.94 28.00
CA VAL A 214 22.14 -6.61 26.65
C VAL A 214 21.50 -5.30 26.15
N VAL A 215 20.21 -5.11 26.38
CA VAL A 215 19.52 -3.84 26.02
C VAL A 215 20.14 -2.67 26.80
N ARG A 216 20.41 -2.82 28.10
CA ARG A 216 21.06 -1.78 28.91
C ARG A 216 22.46 -1.48 28.40
N SER A 217 23.25 -2.51 28.04
CA SER A 217 24.59 -2.34 27.48
C SER A 217 24.56 -1.56 26.16
N LEU A 218 23.62 -1.87 25.28
CA LEU A 218 23.43 -1.13 24.02
C LEU A 218 23.09 0.34 24.26
N VAL A 219 22.23 0.63 25.24
CA VAL A 219 21.88 2.02 25.61
C VAL A 219 23.10 2.75 26.16
N ALA A 220 23.85 2.13 27.06
CA ALA A 220 25.07 2.71 27.64
C ALA A 220 26.11 3.01 26.56
N GLU A 221 26.39 2.04 25.69
CA GLU A 221 27.35 2.22 24.59
C GLU A 221 26.89 3.29 23.58
N ALA A 222 25.57 3.41 23.32
CA ALA A 222 25.04 4.47 22.48
C ALA A 222 25.23 5.87 23.10
N HIS A 223 25.09 5.99 24.43
CA HIS A 223 25.40 7.24 25.16
C HIS A 223 26.88 7.56 25.14
N ASN A 224 27.77 6.55 25.23
CA ASN A 224 29.23 6.72 25.12
C ASN A 224 29.61 7.30 23.73
N GLN A 225 28.95 6.85 22.66
CA GLN A 225 29.20 7.40 21.31
C GLN A 225 28.71 8.83 21.15
N SER A 226 27.54 9.16 21.67
CA SER A 226 26.96 10.50 21.64
C SER A 226 25.72 10.56 22.54
N PRO A 227 25.56 11.59 23.38
CA PRO A 227 24.36 11.76 24.20
C PRO A 227 23.07 11.81 23.37
N GLN A 228 23.10 12.42 22.16
CA GLN A 228 21.96 12.54 21.27
C GLN A 228 21.58 11.18 20.65
N PHE A 229 22.56 10.35 20.29
CA PHE A 229 22.29 9.02 19.79
C PHE A 229 21.87 8.08 20.91
N GLY A 230 22.48 8.21 22.09
CA GLY A 230 22.11 7.51 23.32
C GLY A 230 20.62 7.72 23.64
N LEU A 231 20.16 8.98 23.61
CA LEU A 231 18.75 9.29 23.84
C LEU A 231 17.84 8.62 22.83
N LEU A 232 18.19 8.59 21.53
CA LEU A 232 17.40 7.91 20.50
C LEU A 232 17.30 6.39 20.78
N VAL A 233 18.43 5.76 21.16
CA VAL A 233 18.48 4.32 21.45
C VAL A 233 17.73 4.00 22.75
N GLU A 234 17.84 4.84 23.77
CA GLU A 234 17.09 4.72 25.03
C GLU A 234 15.59 4.83 24.81
N LEU A 235 15.14 5.82 24.02
CA LEU A 235 13.74 5.94 23.61
C LEU A 235 13.26 4.68 22.87
N ALA A 236 14.08 4.13 21.97
CA ALA A 236 13.76 2.89 21.26
C ALA A 236 13.62 1.70 22.22
N ALA A 237 14.51 1.57 23.21
CA ALA A 237 14.53 0.49 24.19
C ALA A 237 13.30 0.54 25.13
N ILE A 238 12.95 1.73 25.60
CA ILE A 238 11.84 1.95 26.55
C ILE A 238 10.50 1.85 25.86
N THR A 239 10.31 2.58 24.73
CA THR A 239 9.01 2.72 24.09
C THR A 239 8.72 1.66 23.05
N GLY A 240 9.75 0.98 22.53
CA GLY A 240 9.62 0.10 21.37
C GLY A 240 9.09 0.80 20.10
N ALA A 241 9.11 2.13 20.06
CA ALA A 241 8.61 2.92 18.93
C ALA A 241 9.49 2.75 17.69
N ARG A 242 8.91 2.98 16.51
CA ARG A 242 9.69 2.96 15.26
C ARG A 242 10.61 4.19 15.19
N PRO A 243 11.81 4.09 14.58
CA PRO A 243 12.72 5.24 14.43
C PRO A 243 12.03 6.47 13.81
N SER A 244 11.17 6.27 12.82
CA SER A 244 10.42 7.36 12.19
C SER A 244 9.37 8.04 13.08
N GLN A 245 8.93 7.42 14.16
CA GLN A 245 8.05 8.01 15.17
C GLN A 245 8.86 8.84 16.14
N MET A 246 9.94 8.28 16.69
CA MET A 246 10.86 8.98 17.58
C MET A 246 11.48 10.23 16.94
N ALA A 247 11.82 10.16 15.65
CA ALA A 247 12.33 11.32 14.88
C ALA A 247 11.35 12.50 14.74
N ARG A 248 10.07 12.31 15.08
CA ARG A 248 9.04 13.35 15.05
C ARG A 248 8.55 13.77 16.43
N LEU A 249 9.06 13.12 17.47
CA LEU A 249 8.65 13.39 18.85
C LEU A 249 9.17 14.79 19.26
N GLN A 250 8.27 15.60 19.78
CA GLN A 250 8.54 16.97 20.20
C GLN A 250 8.55 17.11 21.73
N VAL A 251 9.11 18.19 22.24
CA VAL A 251 9.14 18.47 23.69
C VAL A 251 7.72 18.52 24.26
N GLN A 252 6.76 19.13 23.56
CA GLN A 252 5.35 19.19 23.97
C GLN A 252 4.65 17.83 24.06
N ASP A 253 5.23 16.77 23.51
CA ASP A 253 4.68 15.41 23.55
C ASP A 253 5.01 14.72 24.90
N LEU A 254 5.87 15.30 25.72
CA LEU A 254 6.10 14.85 27.09
C LEU A 254 4.96 15.29 27.98
N GLN A 255 4.31 14.34 28.60
CA GLN A 255 3.38 14.56 29.72
C GLN A 255 4.09 14.13 31.00
N ASP A 256 4.68 15.10 31.69
CA ASP A 256 5.33 14.90 32.97
C ASP A 256 4.30 14.82 34.12
N GLY A 257 4.70 14.29 35.29
CA GLY A 257 3.84 14.16 36.45
C GLY A 257 4.01 12.81 37.17
N PRO A 258 3.06 12.44 38.04
CA PRO A 258 3.15 11.19 38.83
C PRO A 258 3.16 9.92 37.99
N ALA A 259 2.57 9.95 36.79
CA ALA A 259 2.54 8.85 35.83
C ALA A 259 3.00 9.33 34.45
N PRO A 260 4.31 9.60 34.27
CA PRO A 260 4.82 10.27 33.09
C PRO A 260 4.68 9.39 31.83
N ARG A 261 4.42 10.03 30.69
CA ARG A 261 4.26 9.38 29.40
C ARG A 261 4.68 10.28 28.25
N LEU A 262 4.99 9.64 27.13
CA LEU A 262 5.19 10.32 25.86
C LEU A 262 3.96 10.11 24.95
N MET A 263 3.45 11.19 24.39
CA MET A 263 2.43 11.16 23.34
C MET A 263 3.12 10.85 22.01
N MET A 264 3.30 9.55 21.72
CA MET A 264 4.06 9.09 20.59
C MET A 264 3.32 9.34 19.26
N PRO A 265 3.92 10.02 18.27
CA PRO A 265 3.29 10.22 16.96
C PRO A 265 2.99 8.88 16.28
N VAL A 266 1.76 8.68 15.78
CA VAL A 266 1.39 7.44 15.06
C VAL A 266 2.21 7.27 13.79
N SER A 267 2.44 6.01 13.37
CA SER A 267 3.17 5.74 12.14
C SER A 267 2.38 6.22 10.91
N ARG A 268 3.09 6.69 9.89
CA ARG A 268 2.49 7.09 8.60
C ARG A 268 2.15 5.90 7.70
N LYS A 269 2.42 4.67 8.14
CA LYS A 269 2.11 3.44 7.40
C LYS A 269 0.64 3.07 7.58
N GLY A 270 -0.01 2.63 6.50
CA GLY A 270 -1.40 2.17 6.50
C GLY A 270 -2.27 2.92 5.49
N ARG A 271 -3.30 2.24 4.98
CA ARG A 271 -4.32 2.85 4.11
C ARG A 271 -5.35 3.59 4.98
N GLY A 272 -5.62 4.84 4.66
CA GLY A 272 -6.65 5.65 5.30
C GLY A 272 -6.11 6.72 6.25
N LYS A 273 -6.96 7.73 6.51
CA LYS A 273 -6.72 8.77 7.51
C LYS A 273 -6.81 8.14 8.90
N LYS A 274 -5.72 8.14 9.67
CA LYS A 274 -5.79 7.77 11.09
C LYS A 274 -6.55 8.85 11.83
N THR A 275 -7.50 8.46 12.65
CA THR A 275 -8.30 9.37 13.50
C THR A 275 -7.48 9.97 14.63
N MET A 276 -6.44 9.26 15.10
CA MET A 276 -5.53 9.73 16.14
C MET A 276 -4.17 10.11 15.53
N SER A 277 -3.62 11.24 15.97
CA SER A 277 -2.28 11.70 15.59
C SER A 277 -1.19 11.15 16.50
N HIS A 278 -1.51 10.88 17.78
CA HIS A 278 -0.59 10.41 18.82
C HIS A 278 -1.26 9.32 19.68
N TYR A 279 -0.44 8.52 20.36
CA TYR A 279 -0.87 7.53 21.35
C TYR A 279 0.04 7.58 22.58
N PRO A 280 -0.49 7.33 23.79
CA PRO A 280 0.29 7.41 25.02
C PRO A 280 1.19 6.19 25.18
N VAL A 281 2.44 6.43 25.58
CA VAL A 281 3.41 5.40 25.97
C VAL A 281 3.99 5.78 27.34
N PRO A 282 3.75 4.98 28.39
CA PRO A 282 4.34 5.20 29.69
C PRO A 282 5.89 5.16 29.63
N ILE A 283 6.52 6.03 30.40
CA ILE A 283 7.98 6.09 30.52
C ILE A 283 8.42 6.13 31.99
N PRO A 284 9.64 5.68 32.32
CA PRO A 284 10.16 5.77 33.68
C PRO A 284 10.29 7.24 34.13
N PRO A 285 10.02 7.55 35.43
CA PRO A 285 10.14 8.90 35.97
C PRO A 285 11.52 9.53 35.73
N GLY A 286 12.61 8.76 35.91
CA GLY A 286 13.96 9.25 35.68
C GLY A 286 14.23 9.70 34.22
N LEU A 287 13.60 9.06 33.23
CA LEU A 287 13.66 9.55 31.85
C LEU A 287 12.85 10.83 31.68
N ALA A 288 11.63 10.89 32.24
CA ALA A 288 10.80 12.07 32.18
C ALA A 288 11.51 13.30 32.76
N THR A 289 12.12 13.17 33.93
CA THR A 289 12.92 14.25 34.56
C THR A 289 14.05 14.73 33.65
N ARG A 290 14.80 13.83 33.01
CA ARG A 290 15.85 14.21 32.07
C ARG A 290 15.32 14.89 30.81
N LEU A 291 14.16 14.44 30.31
CA LEU A 291 13.53 15.06 29.14
C LEU A 291 12.95 16.45 29.47
N ALA A 292 12.36 16.63 30.66
CA ALA A 292 11.85 17.90 31.13
C ALA A 292 12.96 18.94 31.34
N ALA A 293 14.16 18.48 31.73
CA ALA A 293 15.32 19.34 31.93
C ALA A 293 15.99 19.81 30.62
N LEU A 294 15.50 19.36 29.45
CA LEU A 294 15.99 19.86 28.16
C LEU A 294 15.47 21.29 27.93
N ASP A 295 16.39 22.26 27.98
CA ASP A 295 16.07 23.67 27.69
C ASP A 295 15.85 23.86 26.18
N ARG A 296 14.63 23.57 25.74
CA ARG A 296 14.21 23.68 24.32
C ARG A 296 12.79 24.18 24.24
N SER A 297 12.47 24.83 23.11
CA SER A 297 11.07 25.23 22.82
C SER A 297 10.15 24.01 22.74
N THR A 298 8.88 24.20 23.07
CA THR A 298 7.87 23.13 23.11
C THR A 298 7.70 22.41 21.77
N SER A 299 7.90 23.11 20.65
CA SER A 299 7.84 22.56 19.29
C SER A 299 9.14 21.93 18.82
N ALA A 300 10.24 22.04 19.59
CA ALA A 300 11.53 21.44 19.21
C ALA A 300 11.46 19.90 19.29
N LEU A 301 12.24 19.24 18.45
CA LEU A 301 12.34 17.78 18.49
C LEU A 301 13.07 17.32 19.76
N LEU A 302 12.54 16.31 20.42
CA LEU A 302 13.16 15.66 21.58
C LEU A 302 14.47 14.96 21.21
N ALA A 303 14.48 14.21 20.09
CA ALA A 303 15.65 13.49 19.61
C ALA A 303 16.18 14.10 18.31
N THR A 304 17.38 14.70 18.38
CA THR A 304 18.11 15.26 17.23
C THR A 304 19.46 14.59 17.07
N LYS A 305 20.06 14.72 15.88
CA LYS A 305 21.47 14.35 15.67
C LYS A 305 22.42 15.30 16.43
N PRO A 306 23.70 14.94 16.61
CA PRO A 306 24.66 15.82 17.28
C PRO A 306 24.77 17.23 16.69
N ASN A 307 24.52 17.37 15.40
CA ASN A 307 24.50 18.67 14.70
C ASN A 307 23.15 19.41 14.79
N GLY A 308 22.22 18.97 15.65
CA GLY A 308 20.90 19.57 15.85
C GLY A 308 19.86 19.25 14.75
N THR A 309 20.23 18.55 13.69
CA THR A 309 19.29 18.22 12.62
C THR A 309 18.43 16.99 12.96
N PRO A 310 17.22 16.87 12.37
CA PRO A 310 16.35 15.71 12.58
C PRO A 310 16.99 14.42 12.09
N TRP A 311 16.69 13.30 12.78
CA TRP A 311 16.97 11.95 12.28
C TRP A 311 16.09 11.65 11.07
N LYS A 312 16.68 11.21 9.95
CA LYS A 312 15.96 10.87 8.71
C LYS A 312 16.16 9.39 8.37
N ASN A 313 15.09 8.77 7.88
CA ASN A 313 15.09 7.39 7.36
C ASN A 313 16.02 6.43 8.13
N SER A 314 17.18 6.09 7.56
CA SER A 314 18.16 5.15 8.08
C SER A 314 19.41 5.80 8.69
N ASP A 315 19.39 7.10 9.00
CA ASP A 315 20.55 7.80 9.60
C ASP A 315 21.07 7.10 10.88
N HIS A 316 20.18 6.45 11.62
CA HIS A 316 20.48 5.69 12.82
C HIS A 316 21.20 4.37 12.54
N ALA A 317 21.17 3.84 11.32
CA ALA A 317 21.64 2.48 11.02
C ALA A 317 23.14 2.32 11.23
N GLN A 318 23.96 3.19 10.64
CA GLN A 318 25.42 3.11 10.78
C GLN A 318 25.92 3.39 12.21
N PRO A 319 25.40 4.42 12.94
CA PRO A 319 25.69 4.54 14.36
C PRO A 319 25.34 3.29 15.16
N PHE A 320 24.19 2.67 14.91
CA PHE A 320 23.77 1.47 15.64
C PHE A 320 24.66 0.24 15.33
N VAL A 321 25.15 0.11 14.10
CA VAL A 321 26.16 -0.91 13.75
C VAL A 321 27.41 -0.79 14.63
N ARG A 322 27.88 0.43 14.93
CA ARG A 322 29.02 0.66 15.80
C ARG A 322 28.71 0.27 17.25
N VAL A 323 27.52 0.65 17.76
CA VAL A 323 27.04 0.27 19.10
C VAL A 323 26.98 -1.25 19.25
N ALA A 324 26.34 -1.94 18.29
CA ALA A 324 26.23 -3.40 18.33
C ALA A 324 27.60 -4.08 18.36
N LYS A 325 28.55 -3.61 17.55
CA LYS A 325 29.93 -4.11 17.54
C LYS A 325 30.67 -3.83 18.88
N GLY A 326 30.48 -2.63 19.45
CA GLY A 326 31.04 -2.27 20.75
C GLY A 326 30.54 -3.16 21.89
N CYS A 327 29.30 -3.68 21.76
CA CYS A 327 28.73 -4.66 22.69
C CYS A 327 29.05 -6.13 22.34
N GLY A 328 29.90 -6.40 21.33
CA GLY A 328 30.26 -7.77 20.92
C GLY A 328 29.12 -8.49 20.13
N LEU A 329 28.14 -7.77 19.59
CA LEU A 329 27.01 -8.33 18.88
C LEU A 329 27.22 -8.25 17.36
N ASP A 330 26.68 -9.25 16.63
CA ASP A 330 26.68 -9.20 15.16
C ASP A 330 25.69 -8.15 14.63
N PRO A 331 26.16 -7.07 13.97
CA PRO A 331 25.30 -6.05 13.43
C PRO A 331 24.49 -6.51 12.19
N ALA A 332 24.82 -7.68 11.60
CA ALA A 332 23.99 -8.29 10.58
C ALA A 332 22.69 -8.84 11.17
N GLU A 333 22.71 -9.28 12.43
CA GLU A 333 21.58 -9.83 13.16
C GLU A 333 20.88 -8.76 14.01
N VAL A 334 21.66 -7.96 14.77
CA VAL A 334 21.13 -7.01 15.74
C VAL A 334 21.04 -5.62 15.14
N THR A 335 19.81 -5.17 14.90
CA THR A 335 19.49 -3.83 14.44
C THR A 335 18.68 -3.08 15.51
N ILE A 336 18.49 -1.76 15.36
CA ILE A 336 17.66 -0.98 16.30
C ILE A 336 16.23 -1.55 16.45
N TYR A 337 15.73 -2.29 15.46
CA TYR A 337 14.45 -2.99 15.55
C TYR A 337 14.45 -4.13 16.59
N ALA A 338 15.60 -4.70 16.94
CA ALA A 338 15.69 -5.69 18.00
C ALA A 338 15.21 -5.11 19.35
N LEU A 339 15.43 -3.82 19.61
CA LEU A 339 14.92 -3.14 20.81
C LEU A 339 13.39 -3.14 20.86
N ARG A 340 12.74 -2.93 19.71
CA ARG A 340 11.28 -3.00 19.60
C ARG A 340 10.76 -4.43 19.80
N HIS A 341 11.44 -5.42 19.20
CA HIS A 341 11.07 -6.83 19.37
C HIS A 341 11.18 -7.23 20.84
N SER A 342 12.27 -6.85 21.49
CA SER A 342 12.51 -7.11 22.92
C SER A 342 11.49 -6.40 23.82
N SER A 343 11.12 -5.14 23.53
CA SER A 343 10.08 -4.41 24.27
C SER A 343 8.71 -5.09 24.18
N ILE A 344 8.32 -5.56 22.99
CA ILE A 344 7.06 -6.29 22.80
C ILE A 344 7.07 -7.60 23.58
N VAL A 345 8.12 -8.42 23.42
CA VAL A 345 8.21 -9.73 24.08
C VAL A 345 8.29 -9.57 25.60
N ARG A 346 9.04 -8.60 26.11
CA ARG A 346 9.12 -8.29 27.54
C ARG A 346 7.74 -8.02 28.15
N GLN A 347 6.91 -7.21 27.47
CA GLN A 347 5.57 -6.90 27.95
C GLN A 347 4.65 -8.12 27.88
N LEU A 348 4.74 -8.92 26.81
CA LEU A 348 3.96 -10.17 26.69
C LEU A 348 4.32 -11.15 27.80
N LEU A 349 5.62 -11.35 28.09
CA LEU A 349 6.09 -12.23 29.16
C LEU A 349 5.76 -11.70 30.55
N ALA A 350 5.60 -10.37 30.72
CA ALA A 350 5.10 -9.77 31.95
C ALA A 350 3.57 -9.86 32.10
N GLY A 351 2.86 -10.57 31.20
CA GLY A 351 1.41 -10.76 31.27
C GLY A 351 0.59 -9.55 30.83
N VAL A 352 1.20 -8.54 30.19
CA VAL A 352 0.45 -7.39 29.67
C VAL A 352 -0.48 -7.86 28.55
N PRO A 353 -1.80 -7.55 28.62
CA PRO A 353 -2.74 -7.98 27.60
C PRO A 353 -2.32 -7.56 26.18
N VAL A 354 -2.42 -8.48 25.23
CA VAL A 354 -1.95 -8.29 23.84
C VAL A 354 -2.50 -7.03 23.17
N ARG A 355 -3.74 -6.63 23.49
CA ARG A 355 -4.34 -5.37 23.01
C ARG A 355 -3.59 -4.13 23.51
N ILE A 356 -3.16 -4.13 24.77
CA ILE A 356 -2.40 -3.02 25.37
C ILE A 356 -1.01 -2.98 24.73
N VAL A 357 -0.34 -4.13 24.59
CA VAL A 357 0.94 -4.23 23.88
C VAL A 357 0.82 -3.70 22.45
N ALA A 358 -0.21 -4.12 21.72
CA ALA A 358 -0.44 -3.68 20.35
C ALA A 358 -0.67 -2.15 20.28
N ALA A 359 -1.49 -1.59 21.16
CA ALA A 359 -1.75 -0.15 21.24
C ALA A 359 -0.47 0.64 21.59
N GLY A 360 0.27 0.22 22.61
CA GLY A 360 1.53 0.87 23.05
C GLY A 360 2.65 0.83 21.99
N HIS A 361 2.54 -0.06 20.99
CA HIS A 361 3.50 -0.18 19.90
C HIS A 361 2.96 0.26 18.53
N ASP A 362 1.80 0.89 18.47
CA ASP A 362 1.13 1.31 17.20
C ASP A 362 1.13 0.17 16.16
N THR A 363 0.64 -0.99 16.55
CA THR A 363 0.51 -2.17 15.69
C THR A 363 -0.83 -2.87 15.95
N SER A 364 -1.18 -3.86 15.13
CA SER A 364 -2.41 -4.63 15.35
C SER A 364 -2.15 -5.88 16.19
N VAL A 365 -3.19 -6.36 16.88
CA VAL A 365 -3.17 -7.63 17.61
C VAL A 365 -2.75 -8.77 16.68
N VAL A 366 -3.32 -8.84 15.47
CA VAL A 366 -2.98 -9.85 14.46
C VAL A 366 -1.48 -9.85 14.12
N MET A 367 -0.83 -8.67 14.08
CA MET A 367 0.61 -8.61 13.85
C MET A 367 1.42 -9.09 15.06
N ILE A 368 0.95 -8.83 16.28
CA ILE A 368 1.59 -9.36 17.48
C ILE A 368 1.49 -10.90 17.49
N GLU A 369 0.31 -11.43 17.31
CA GLU A 369 0.08 -12.88 17.29
C GLU A 369 0.88 -13.58 16.20
N ARG A 370 0.83 -13.06 14.96
CA ARG A 370 1.59 -13.63 13.85
C ARG A 370 3.10 -13.65 14.07
N THR A 371 3.65 -12.62 14.75
CA THR A 371 5.10 -12.42 14.85
C THR A 371 5.68 -13.00 16.12
N TYR A 372 4.91 -13.00 17.23
CA TYR A 372 5.43 -13.28 18.56
C TYR A 372 4.71 -14.43 19.29
N SER A 373 3.73 -15.12 18.67
CA SER A 373 2.96 -16.20 19.32
C SER A 373 3.85 -17.28 19.93
N ARG A 374 4.95 -17.65 19.27
CA ARG A 374 5.90 -18.65 19.80
C ARG A 374 6.46 -18.27 21.18
N TYR A 375 6.76 -16.98 21.40
CA TYR A 375 7.30 -16.53 22.69
C TYR A 375 6.25 -16.52 23.80
N ILE A 376 4.97 -16.39 23.46
CA ILE A 376 3.85 -16.51 24.39
C ILE A 376 3.65 -18.00 24.72
N GLY A 377 3.69 -18.88 23.70
CA GLY A 377 3.50 -20.32 23.86
C GLY A 377 4.53 -20.96 24.78
N ASP A 378 5.80 -20.63 24.64
CA ASP A 378 6.91 -21.16 25.43
C ASP A 378 6.80 -20.83 26.96
N HIS A 379 6.00 -19.81 27.33
CA HIS A 379 5.81 -19.36 28.71
C HIS A 379 4.34 -19.49 29.17
N SER A 380 3.48 -20.12 28.37
CA SER A 380 2.04 -20.22 28.65
C SER A 380 1.75 -20.93 29.98
N ASP A 381 2.48 -21.97 30.30
CA ASP A 381 2.34 -22.75 31.56
C ASP A 381 2.68 -21.90 32.79
N ALA A 382 3.74 -21.10 32.74
CA ALA A 382 4.14 -20.26 33.87
C ALA A 382 3.10 -19.14 34.10
N LEU A 383 2.61 -18.51 33.01
CA LEU A 383 1.55 -17.51 33.08
C LEU A 383 0.23 -18.10 33.59
N ALA A 384 -0.14 -19.29 33.11
CA ALA A 384 -1.35 -19.98 33.56
C ALA A 384 -1.26 -20.39 35.05
N ARG A 385 -0.09 -20.90 35.51
CA ARG A 385 0.12 -21.23 36.93
C ARG A 385 0.03 -20.01 37.83
N GLY A 386 0.59 -18.87 37.40
CA GLY A 386 0.53 -17.61 38.16
C GLY A 386 -0.89 -17.04 38.30
N ALA A 387 -1.82 -17.45 37.41
CA ALA A 387 -3.22 -17.04 37.45
C ALA A 387 -4.16 -18.10 38.09
N MET A 388 -3.63 -19.26 38.53
CA MET A 388 -4.43 -20.28 39.19
C MET A 388 -4.89 -19.80 40.58
N LEU A 389 -6.16 -20.07 40.89
CA LEU A 389 -6.68 -19.84 42.23
C LEU A 389 -6.08 -20.89 43.18
N ASP A 390 -5.35 -20.46 44.19
CA ASP A 390 -4.92 -21.33 45.28
C ASP A 390 -6.14 -21.63 46.17
N MET A 391 -6.48 -22.91 46.26
CA MET A 391 -7.58 -23.40 47.08
C MET A 391 -7.16 -23.76 48.51
N ALA A 392 -5.89 -23.52 48.87
CA ALA A 392 -5.47 -23.61 50.25
C ALA A 392 -6.27 -22.63 51.14
N PRO A 393 -6.76 -23.07 52.34
CA PRO A 393 -7.55 -22.19 53.19
C PRO A 393 -6.75 -20.96 53.58
N ALA A 394 -7.25 -19.78 53.19
CA ALA A 394 -6.67 -18.52 53.66
C ALA A 394 -7.03 -18.32 55.15
N ASP A 395 -6.07 -17.93 55.96
CA ASP A 395 -6.26 -17.71 57.42
C ASP A 395 -7.35 -16.68 57.79
N LYS A 396 -7.75 -15.83 56.88
CA LYS A 396 -8.90 -14.91 56.97
C LYS A 396 -9.39 -14.48 55.61
N PRO A 397 -10.69 -14.62 55.30
CA PRO A 397 -11.25 -14.12 54.02
C PRO A 397 -11.20 -12.57 54.00
N LYS A 398 -10.50 -12.03 53.00
CA LYS A 398 -10.58 -10.61 52.65
C LYS A 398 -11.64 -10.41 51.60
N LEU A 399 -12.78 -9.81 51.95
CA LEU A 399 -13.76 -9.35 50.98
C LEU A 399 -13.26 -8.04 50.33
N THR A 400 -12.96 -8.08 49.05
CA THR A 400 -12.71 -6.87 48.24
C THR A 400 -13.93 -6.65 47.37
N VAL A 401 -14.69 -5.60 47.61
CA VAL A 401 -15.78 -5.16 46.76
C VAL A 401 -15.12 -4.43 45.57
N VAL A 402 -15.32 -4.94 44.35
CA VAL A 402 -14.94 -4.25 43.12
C VAL A 402 -16.12 -3.39 42.71
N GLY A 403 -15.97 -2.05 42.90
CA GLY A 403 -16.92 -1.05 42.42
C GLY A 403 -16.69 -0.66 40.96
#